data_7be2f2c08c3e6b3f8490a589d25aa086
#
_entry.id   7be2f2c08c3e6b3f8490a589d25aa086
#
_cell.length_a   1.000
_cell.length_b   1.000
_cell.length_c   1.000
_cell.angle_alpha   90.00
_cell.angle_beta   90.00
_cell.angle_gamma   90.00
#
_symmetry.space_group_name_H-M   'P 1'
#
loop_
_entity.id
_entity.type
_entity.pdbx_description
1 polymer ?
#
loop_
_entity_poly.entity_id
_entity_poly.type
_entity_poly.pdbx_seq_one_letter_code
_entity_poly.pdbx_strand_id
1 'polypeptide(L)' 'MIGQTFTLIGNPKLVFRLVWRGSIAGVDCVRGVALNGKFQTLRRATDVVFVEAA' A
#
# COMPACT_ATOMS: atom_id res chain seq x y z
N MET A 1 -0.82 6.49 11.81
CA MET A 1 -0.20 5.34 12.50
C MET A 1 0.17 4.28 11.47
N ILE A 2 1.39 3.79 11.55
CA ILE A 2 1.84 2.73 10.66
C ILE A 2 1.25 1.42 11.17
N GLY A 3 0.60 0.70 10.30
CA GLY A 3 -0.13 -0.52 10.66
C GLY A 3 -1.32 -0.75 9.75
N GLN A 4 -1.61 0.26 8.95
CA GLN A 4 -2.66 0.13 7.96
C GLN A 4 -2.20 -0.78 6.83
N THR A 5 -3.12 -1.55 6.28
CA THR A 5 -2.86 -2.41 5.13
C THR A 5 -3.61 -1.91 3.92
N PHE A 6 -3.16 -2.32 2.76
CA PHE A 6 -3.85 -2.03 1.52
C PHE A 6 -3.71 -3.19 0.54
N THR A 7 -4.61 -3.24 -0.43
CA THR A 7 -4.52 -4.17 -1.55
C THR A 7 -4.41 -3.37 -2.84
N LEU A 8 -4.00 -4.03 -3.90
CA LEU A 8 -3.95 -3.41 -5.22
C LEU A 8 -5.31 -3.53 -5.90
N ILE A 9 -5.69 -2.49 -6.64
CA ILE A 9 -6.87 -2.54 -7.50
C ILE A 9 -6.70 -3.66 -8.49
N GLY A 10 -6.88 -4.43 -8.95
CA GLY A 10 -6.62 -5.51 -9.88
C GLY A 10 -6.11 -6.77 -9.22
N ASN A 11 -5.70 -6.72 -7.96
CA ASN A 11 -5.21 -7.90 -7.28
C ASN A 11 -5.53 -7.83 -5.78
N PRO A 12 -6.80 -8.01 -5.41
CA PRO A 12 -7.22 -7.87 -4.01
C PRO A 12 -6.69 -8.98 -3.10
N LYS A 13 -6.07 -10.00 -3.64
CA LYS A 13 -5.49 -11.07 -2.83
C LYS A 13 -4.11 -10.72 -2.29
N LEU A 14 -3.44 -9.76 -2.89
CA LEU A 14 -2.14 -9.30 -2.40
C LEU A 14 -2.36 -8.19 -1.39
N VAL A 15 -1.98 -8.46 -0.14
CA VAL A 15 -2.12 -7.50 0.95
C VAL A 15 -0.75 -7.01 1.35
N PHE A 16 -0.63 -5.69 1.47
CA PHE A 16 0.62 -5.02 1.83
C PHE A 16 0.41 -4.22 3.11
N ARG A 17 1.44 -4.15 3.93
CA ARG A 17 1.45 -3.25 5.07
C ARG A 17 2.03 -1.91 4.65
N LEU A 18 1.31 -0.84 4.93
CA LEU A 18 1.75 0.52 4.62
C LEU A 18 2.96 0.87 5.47
N VAL A 19 4.07 1.22 4.82
CA VAL A 19 5.29 1.63 5.51
C VAL A 19 5.67 3.07 5.20
N TRP A 20 5.09 3.66 4.17
CA TRP A 20 5.35 5.05 3.83
C TRP A 20 4.22 5.59 2.96
N ARG A 21 3.91 6.84 3.17
CA ARG A 21 2.97 7.57 2.32
C ARG A 21 3.47 8.99 2.14
N GLY A 22 3.46 9.48 0.91
CA GLY A 22 3.88 10.82 0.61
C GLY A 22 3.66 11.16 -0.84
N SER A 23 4.27 12.26 -1.28
CA SER A 23 4.11 12.77 -2.64
C SER A 23 5.42 12.62 -3.39
N ILE A 24 5.36 12.08 -4.59
CA ILE A 24 6.50 11.99 -5.50
C ILE A 24 6.11 12.72 -6.78
N ALA A 25 6.87 13.76 -7.11
CA ALA A 25 6.59 14.59 -8.28
C ALA A 25 5.14 15.07 -8.33
N GLY A 26 4.58 15.45 -7.19
CA GLY A 26 3.21 15.94 -7.10
C GLY A 26 2.13 14.89 -7.09
N VAL A 27 2.51 13.60 -7.09
CA VAL A 27 1.56 12.49 -7.10
C VAL A 27 1.60 11.79 -5.74
N ASP A 28 0.44 11.64 -5.11
CA ASP A 28 0.32 10.95 -3.82
C ASP A 28 0.59 9.46 -4.04
N CYS A 29 1.60 8.95 -3.34
CA CYS A 29 2.07 7.57 -3.47
C CYS A 29 2.13 6.89 -2.12
N VAL A 30 2.08 5.57 -2.15
CA VAL A 30 2.22 4.74 -0.96
C VAL A 30 3.25 3.64 -1.22
N ARG A 31 3.99 3.28 -0.19
CA ARG A 31 4.90 2.14 -0.23
C ARG A 31 4.42 1.11 0.77
N GLY A 32 4.43 -0.13 0.34
CA GLY A 32 4.01 -1.24 1.19
C GLY A 32 4.95 -2.41 1.11
N VAL A 33 4.94 -3.20 2.18
CA VAL A 33 5.68 -4.46 2.24
C VAL A 33 4.66 -5.58 2.27
N ALA A 34 4.81 -6.56 1.39
CA ALA A 34 3.91 -7.71 1.36
C ALA A 34 3.91 -8.39 2.72
N LEU A 35 2.75 -8.88 3.15
CA LEU A 35 2.63 -9.51 4.46
C LEU A 35 3.52 -10.75 4.58
N ASN A 36 3.86 -11.40 3.48
CA ASN A 36 4.81 -12.50 3.50
C ASN A 36 6.26 -12.05 3.64
N GLY A 37 6.51 -10.74 3.64
CA GLY A 37 7.84 -10.17 3.85
C GLY A 37 8.80 -10.28 2.69
N LYS A 38 8.35 -10.73 1.53
CA LYS A 38 9.27 -11.08 0.44
C LYS A 38 9.50 -9.97 -0.57
N PHE A 39 8.62 -8.97 -0.64
CA PHE A 39 8.83 -7.89 -1.59
C PHE A 39 8.09 -6.64 -1.17
N GLN A 40 8.53 -5.52 -1.74
CA GLN A 40 7.96 -4.20 -1.51
C GLN A 40 7.37 -3.69 -2.81
N THR A 41 6.41 -2.78 -2.69
CA THR A 41 5.82 -2.12 -3.85
C THR A 41 5.68 -0.63 -3.59
N LEU A 42 5.73 0.15 -4.66
CA LEU A 42 5.44 1.58 -4.66
C LEU A 42 4.31 1.81 -5.64
N ARG A 43 3.21 2.36 -5.16
CA ARG A 43 2.01 2.57 -5.99
C ARG A 43 1.43 3.94 -5.73
N ARG A 44 0.71 4.48 -6.72
CA ARG A 44 -0.08 5.69 -6.50
C ARG A 44 -1.22 5.38 -5.54
N ALA A 45 -1.59 6.35 -4.71
CA ALA A 45 -2.66 6.16 -3.74
C ALA A 45 -3.99 5.78 -4.41
N THR A 46 -4.18 6.22 -5.66
CA THR A 46 -5.41 5.88 -6.42
C THR A 46 -5.42 4.47 -6.96
N ASP A 47 -4.27 3.77 -6.92
CA ASP A 47 -4.16 2.40 -7.44
C ASP A 47 -4.33 1.34 -6.35
N VAL A 48 -4.59 1.76 -5.12
CA VAL A 48 -4.69 0.83 -3.99
C VAL A 48 -6.02 1.02 -3.28
N VAL A 49 -6.44 0.00 -2.56
CA VAL A 49 -7.62 0.03 -1.70
C VAL A 49 -7.15 -0.17 -0.27
N PHE A 50 -7.34 0.84 0.57
CA PHE A 50 -6.96 0.74 1.97
C PHE A 50 -7.95 -0.17 2.69
N VAL A 51 -7.40 -1.08 3.48
CA VAL A 51 -8.18 -2.00 4.30
C VAL A 51 -8.09 -1.52 5.74
N GLU A 52 -9.21 -1.14 6.31
CA GLU A 52 -9.23 -0.75 7.71
C GLU A 52 -9.25 -1.99 8.58
N ALA A 53 -8.34 -2.00 9.55
CA ALA A 53 -8.38 -3.02 10.58
C ALA A 53 -9.62 -2.78 11.44
N ALA A 54 -10.45 -3.76 11.54
CA ALA A 54 -11.64 -3.68 12.38
C ALA A 54 -11.28 -3.57 13.86
#